data_8b52f1d5c6cc509de864283fe1072a41
#
_entry.id   8b52f1d5c6cc509de864283fe1072a41
#
_cell.length_a   1.000
_cell.length_b   1.000
_cell.length_c   1.000
_cell.angle_alpha   90.00
_cell.angle_beta   90.00
_cell.angle_gamma   90.00
#
_symmetry.space_group_name_H-M   'P 1'
#
loop_
_entity.id
_entity.type
_entity.pdbx_description
1 polymer ?
#
loop_
_entity_poly.entity_id
_entity_poly.type
_entity_poly.pdbx_seq_one_letter_code
_entity_poly.pdbx_strand_id
1 'polypeptide(L)'
;MLIYAQANRSPYTSVSVLLLRWEDDLTVEQDLLQLQKVFQERFNYHTESWCIPSCPNPSIKLTVQMAQYIEYARSDHLLIVYYAGYGFVGSDHNLYWAWYF
;
A
#
# COMPACT_ATOMS: atom_id res chain seq x y z
N MET A 1 -0.15 -7.80 -4.15
CA MET A 1 0.21 -6.94 -5.31
C MET A 1 1.10 -5.82 -4.80
N LEU A 2 2.18 -5.54 -5.51
CA LEU A 2 3.10 -4.47 -5.17
C LEU A 2 2.98 -3.33 -6.18
N ILE A 3 2.75 -2.12 -5.68
CA ILE A 3 2.71 -0.90 -6.50
C ILE A 3 3.74 0.06 -5.91
N TYR A 4 4.54 0.67 -6.77
CA TYR A 4 5.51 1.67 -6.30
C TYR A 4 5.50 2.90 -7.22
N ALA A 5 5.88 4.03 -6.65
CA ALA A 5 6.03 5.29 -7.36
C ALA A 5 7.44 5.83 -7.15
N GLN A 6 8.04 6.31 -8.22
CA GLN A 6 9.40 6.83 -8.22
C GLN A 6 9.42 8.24 -8.78
N ALA A 7 10.06 9.17 -8.08
CA ALA A 7 10.12 10.56 -8.52
C ALA A 7 11.10 10.73 -9.68
N ASN A 8 12.27 10.05 -9.66
CA ASN A 8 13.22 10.07 -10.76
C ASN A 8 14.18 8.87 -10.65
N ARG A 9 15.22 8.84 -11.50
CA ARG A 9 16.17 7.74 -11.57
C ARG A 9 17.38 7.90 -10.64
N SER A 10 17.41 8.93 -9.80
CA SER A 10 18.51 9.10 -8.85
C SER A 10 18.53 7.97 -7.82
N PRO A 11 19.70 7.63 -7.26
CA PRO A 11 19.77 6.69 -6.15
C PRO A 11 18.89 7.17 -5.00
N TYR A 12 18.19 6.23 -4.39
CA TYR A 12 17.28 6.55 -3.28
C TYR A 12 18.07 6.68 -1.99
N THR A 13 17.83 7.78 -1.27
CA THR A 13 18.39 7.97 0.09
C THR A 13 17.41 7.48 1.15
N SER A 14 16.13 7.35 0.80
CA SER A 14 15.12 6.85 1.72
C SER A 14 14.06 6.06 0.97
N VAL A 15 13.45 5.10 1.67
CA VAL A 15 12.37 4.27 1.15
C VAL A 15 11.28 4.20 2.21
N SER A 16 10.05 4.44 1.80
CA SER A 16 8.87 4.27 2.65
C SER A 16 7.95 3.24 2.03
N VAL A 17 7.34 2.42 2.89
CA VAL A 17 6.43 1.36 2.49
C VAL A 17 5.09 1.58 3.16
N LEU A 18 4.02 1.54 2.40
CA LEU A 18 2.65 1.56 2.90
C LEU A 18 2.02 0.19 2.63
N LEU A 19 1.65 -0.50 3.70
CA LEU A 19 1.00 -1.80 3.62
C LEU A 19 -0.51 -1.61 3.79
N LEU A 20 -1.28 -2.09 2.81
CA LEU A 20 -2.73 -1.92 2.76
C LEU A 20 -3.44 -3.26 2.84
N ARG A 21 -4.53 -3.30 3.59
CA ARG A 21 -5.52 -4.37 3.56
C ARG A 21 -6.90 -3.79 3.87
N TRP A 22 -7.94 -4.54 3.56
CA TRP A 22 -9.27 -4.21 4.05
C TRP A 22 -9.36 -4.51 5.55
N GLU A 23 -10.03 -3.65 6.32
CA GLU A 23 -10.12 -3.81 7.76
C GLU A 23 -10.80 -5.13 8.18
N ASP A 24 -11.74 -5.61 7.34
CA ASP A 24 -12.46 -6.86 7.61
C ASP A 24 -11.76 -8.11 7.07
N ASP A 25 -10.68 -7.95 6.32
CA ASP A 25 -9.91 -9.07 5.80
C ASP A 25 -8.79 -9.43 6.76
N LEU A 26 -9.12 -10.29 7.73
CA LEU A 26 -8.16 -10.73 8.74
C LEU A 26 -7.25 -11.85 8.25
N THR A 27 -7.55 -12.43 7.08
CA THR A 27 -6.78 -13.57 6.57
C THR A 27 -5.35 -13.20 6.19
N VAL A 28 -5.12 -11.95 5.83
CA VAL A 28 -3.81 -11.46 5.40
C VAL A 28 -3.06 -10.71 6.50
N GLU A 29 -3.65 -10.56 7.68
CA GLU A 29 -3.05 -9.76 8.76
C GLU A 29 -1.68 -10.25 9.16
N GLN A 30 -1.54 -11.56 9.39
CA GLN A 30 -0.26 -12.16 9.78
C GLN A 30 0.80 -12.00 8.71
N ASP A 31 0.43 -12.18 7.45
CA ASP A 31 1.36 -12.02 6.34
C ASP A 31 1.88 -10.59 6.25
N LEU A 32 1.01 -9.60 6.44
CA LEU A 32 1.41 -8.20 6.44
C LEU A 32 2.28 -7.85 7.63
N LEU A 33 2.02 -8.41 8.81
CA LEU A 33 2.85 -8.19 9.99
C LEU A 33 4.26 -8.75 9.76
N GLN A 34 4.39 -9.92 9.18
CA GLN A 34 5.68 -10.51 8.84
C GLN A 34 6.42 -9.67 7.80
N LEU A 35 5.71 -9.20 6.78
CA LEU A 35 6.28 -8.37 5.74
C LEU A 35 6.75 -7.01 6.29
N GLN A 36 5.97 -6.40 7.17
CA GLN A 36 6.34 -5.17 7.86
C GLN A 36 7.64 -5.36 8.63
N LYS A 37 7.75 -6.46 9.34
CA LYS A 37 8.95 -6.77 10.10
C LYS A 37 10.18 -6.91 9.21
N VAL A 38 10.03 -7.56 8.05
CA VAL A 38 11.13 -7.71 7.10
C VAL A 38 11.57 -6.36 6.56
N PHE A 39 10.64 -5.50 6.15
CA PHE A 39 10.98 -4.18 5.64
C PHE A 39 11.66 -3.31 6.70
N GLN A 40 11.20 -3.38 7.93
CA GLN A 40 11.78 -2.58 9.01
C GLN A 40 13.14 -3.11 9.47
N GLU A 41 13.25 -4.42 9.70
CA GLU A 41 14.44 -5.01 10.32
C GLU A 41 15.55 -5.31 9.31
N ARG A 42 15.19 -5.81 8.11
CA ARG A 42 16.20 -6.20 7.12
C ARG A 42 16.61 -5.07 6.19
N PHE A 43 15.66 -4.20 5.84
CA PHE A 43 15.89 -3.15 4.88
C PHE A 43 15.91 -1.77 5.51
N ASN A 44 15.55 -1.66 6.77
CA ASN A 44 15.49 -0.39 7.50
C ASN A 44 14.61 0.64 6.78
N TYR A 45 13.52 0.19 6.15
CA TYR A 45 12.57 1.08 5.50
C TYR A 45 11.56 1.58 6.49
N HIS A 46 11.15 2.85 6.32
CA HIS A 46 10.00 3.37 7.06
C HIS A 46 8.74 2.68 6.57
N THR A 47 8.06 1.94 7.44
CA THR A 47 6.93 1.10 7.05
C THR A 47 5.71 1.45 7.87
N GLU A 48 4.60 1.73 7.20
CA GLU A 48 3.31 2.02 7.80
C GLU A 48 2.28 1.01 7.30
N SER A 49 1.29 0.72 8.15
CA SER A 49 0.15 -0.11 7.78
C SER A 49 -1.13 0.71 7.88
N TRP A 50 -2.03 0.48 6.94
CA TRP A 50 -3.33 1.14 6.96
C TRP A 50 -4.41 0.18 6.49
N CYS A 51 -5.55 0.19 7.18
CA CYS A 51 -6.69 -0.65 6.84
C CYS A 51 -7.72 0.15 6.08
N ILE A 52 -8.10 -0.32 4.90
CA ILE A 52 -9.14 0.31 4.10
C ILE A 52 -10.47 0.06 4.80
N PRO A 53 -11.18 1.11 5.22
CA PRO A 53 -12.40 0.94 6.01
C PRO A 53 -13.54 0.38 5.17
N SER A 54 -14.33 -0.52 5.76
CA SER A 54 -15.54 -1.07 5.16
C SER A 54 -16.71 -0.12 5.38
N CYS A 55 -16.63 1.05 4.78
CA CYS A 55 -17.63 2.11 4.88
C CYS A 55 -18.29 2.32 3.51
N PRO A 56 -19.36 3.15 3.43
CA PRO A 56 -20.05 3.36 2.14
C PRO A 56 -19.19 3.91 1.01
N ASN A 57 -18.12 4.64 1.32
CA ASN A 57 -17.24 5.23 0.32
C ASN A 57 -15.77 4.95 0.64
N PRO A 58 -15.34 3.67 0.58
CA PRO A 58 -13.97 3.33 0.95
C PRO A 58 -12.93 3.93 0.00
N SER A 59 -13.27 4.09 -1.28
CA SER A 59 -12.35 4.66 -2.27
C SER A 59 -11.98 6.11 -1.95
N ILE A 60 -12.91 6.89 -1.39
CA ILE A 60 -12.63 8.27 -0.97
C ILE A 60 -11.62 8.27 0.17
N LYS A 61 -11.82 7.41 1.17
CA LYS A 61 -10.90 7.30 2.30
C LYS A 61 -9.51 6.86 1.84
N LEU A 62 -9.45 5.89 0.94
CA LEU A 62 -8.18 5.42 0.38
C LEU A 62 -7.49 6.55 -0.40
N THR A 63 -8.23 7.31 -1.19
CA THR A 63 -7.68 8.43 -1.97
C THR A 63 -7.04 9.47 -1.04
N VAL A 64 -7.70 9.82 0.05
CA VAL A 64 -7.15 10.76 1.03
C VAL A 64 -5.86 10.22 1.64
N GLN A 65 -5.87 8.95 2.03
CA GLN A 65 -4.68 8.31 2.62
C GLN A 65 -3.52 8.28 1.62
N MET A 66 -3.79 7.95 0.37
CA MET A 66 -2.77 7.93 -0.68
C MET A 66 -2.23 9.32 -0.95
N ALA A 67 -3.09 10.33 -0.97
CA ALA A 67 -2.65 11.72 -1.16
C ALA A 67 -1.69 12.17 -0.06
N GLN A 68 -2.00 11.83 1.18
CA GLN A 68 -1.12 12.14 2.32
C GLN A 68 0.22 11.42 2.21
N TYR A 69 0.19 10.17 1.77
CA TYR A 69 1.41 9.38 1.61
C TYR A 69 2.31 9.95 0.51
N ILE A 70 1.69 10.36 -0.60
CA ILE A 70 2.42 10.90 -1.76
C ILE A 70 3.06 12.26 -1.45
N GLU A 71 2.57 13.00 -0.44
CA GLU A 71 3.19 14.26 -0.03
C GLU A 71 4.67 14.10 0.34
N TYR A 72 5.09 12.90 0.74
CA TYR A 72 6.48 12.62 1.08
C TYR A 72 7.34 12.35 -0.16
N ALA A 73 6.75 12.32 -1.36
CA ALA A 73 7.49 12.01 -2.58
C ALA A 73 8.54 13.09 -2.88
N ARG A 74 9.79 12.66 -3.03
CA ARG A 74 10.92 13.48 -3.43
C ARG A 74 11.76 12.72 -4.44
N SER A 75 12.66 13.43 -5.12
CA SER A 75 13.46 12.83 -6.19
C SER A 75 14.33 11.66 -5.71
N ASP A 76 14.71 11.65 -4.43
CA ASP A 76 15.56 10.62 -3.82
C ASP A 76 14.80 9.69 -2.89
N HIS A 77 13.46 9.76 -2.89
CA HIS A 77 12.60 8.99 -1.99
C HIS A 77 11.74 8.03 -2.80
N LEU A 78 11.92 6.73 -2.58
CA LEU A 78 11.07 5.70 -3.18
C LEU A 78 9.87 5.42 -2.28
N LEU A 79 8.67 5.51 -2.85
CA LEU A 79 7.44 5.15 -2.15
C LEU A 79 6.93 3.82 -2.70
N ILE A 80 6.72 2.86 -1.82
CA ILE A 80 6.21 1.53 -2.16
C ILE A 80 4.84 1.39 -1.53
N VAL A 81 3.86 0.95 -2.32
CA VAL A 81 2.52 0.60 -1.83
C VAL A 81 2.31 -0.89 -2.08
N TYR A 82 2.03 -1.62 -1.02
CA TYR A 82 1.75 -3.05 -1.08
C TYR A 82 0.33 -3.30 -0.60
N TYR A 83 -0.50 -3.88 -1.46
CA TYR A 83 -1.87 -4.27 -1.12
C TYR A 83 -1.96 -5.79 -0.99
N ALA A 84 -2.49 -6.27 0.13
CA ALA A 84 -2.81 -7.67 0.34
C ALA A 84 -4.32 -7.85 0.46
N GLY A 85 -4.87 -8.70 -0.39
CA GLY A 85 -6.31 -8.97 -0.43
C GLY A 85 -6.76 -9.43 -1.79
N TYR A 86 -8.06 -9.38 -2.00
CA TYR A 86 -8.66 -9.81 -3.25
C TYR A 86 -8.64 -8.69 -4.28
N GLY A 87 -8.51 -9.09 -5.54
CA GLY A 87 -8.61 -8.19 -6.68
C GLY A 87 -9.29 -8.88 -7.84
N PHE A 88 -9.87 -8.09 -8.73
CA PHE A 88 -10.46 -8.63 -9.97
C PHE A 88 -10.31 -7.62 -11.09
N VAL A 89 -10.35 -8.13 -12.32
CA VAL A 89 -10.34 -7.31 -13.53
C VAL A 89 -11.78 -7.18 -14.01
N GLY A 90 -12.25 -5.93 -14.09
CA GLY A 90 -13.61 -5.64 -14.55
C GLY A 90 -13.74 -5.76 -16.06
N SER A 91 -14.97 -5.62 -16.56
CA SER A 91 -15.26 -5.63 -17.99
C SER A 91 -14.61 -4.48 -18.74
N ASP A 92 -14.24 -3.42 -18.03
CA ASP A 92 -13.51 -2.26 -18.56
C ASP A 92 -11.99 -2.47 -18.61
N HIS A 93 -11.52 -3.66 -18.28
CA HIS A 93 -10.10 -4.04 -18.19
C HIS A 93 -9.33 -3.33 -17.07
N ASN A 94 -10.03 -2.71 -16.12
CA ASN A 94 -9.41 -2.11 -14.94
C ASN A 94 -9.32 -3.12 -13.80
N LEU A 95 -8.30 -2.95 -12.96
CA LEU A 95 -8.12 -3.77 -11.75
C LEU A 95 -8.86 -3.12 -10.59
N TYR A 96 -9.64 -3.92 -9.88
CA TYR A 96 -10.40 -3.51 -8.69
C TYR A 96 -9.96 -4.32 -7.48
N TRP A 97 -9.89 -3.67 -6.33
CA TRP A 97 -9.63 -4.32 -5.05
C TRP A 97 -10.96 -4.58 -4.34
N ALA A 98 -11.09 -5.75 -3.74
CA ALA A 98 -12.30 -6.14 -3.03
C ALA A 98 -11.94 -6.79 -1.69
N TRP A 99 -12.79 -6.57 -0.69
CA TRP A 99 -12.59 -7.21 0.61
C TRP A 99 -13.13 -8.64 0.64
N TYR A 100 -13.91 -9.01 -0.36
CA TYR A 100 -14.40 -10.39 -0.53
C TYR A 100 -14.43 -10.74 -2.01
N PHE A 101 -14.51 -12.04 -2.23
CA PHE A 101 -14.56 -12.52 -3.60
C PHE A 101 -15.73 -13.49 -3.81
#